data_b5d18e87fb3b97e3628203a1a637c7d3
#
_entry.id   b5d18e87fb3b97e3628203a1a637c7d3
#
_cell.length_a   1.000
_cell.length_b   1.000
_cell.length_c   1.000
_cell.angle_alpha   90.00
_cell.angle_beta   90.00
_cell.angle_gamma   90.00
#
_symmetry.space_group_name_H-M   'P 1'
#
loop_
_entity.id
_entity.type
_entity.pdbx_description
1 polymer ?
#
loop_
_entity_poly.entity_id
_entity_poly.type
_entity_poly.pdbx_seq_one_letter_code
_entity_poly.pdbx_strand_id
1 'polypeptide(L)'
;MATLQNLLELNQPALAAFYAHIGEKSSSVNMRAKQTLKWLHQSQVTEFAAMTDIAKTTRELLAAHAEIRDLTVIRDSTASDGTRKWLFDVGSSAVDAVFIPEEDRGTLCISSQAGCALDCAFCSTGKQGFNRNLSTGEIIGQLRYADKVLKADMGIDGRTPDGVQPVTNVVMMGMGEPLANYLAVFPALEMMLDDNAYGLSRRRVTVS
;
A
#
# COMPACT_ATOMS: atom_id res chain seq x y z
N MET A 1 -14.39 -22.65 -3.96
CA MET A 1 -13.17 -22.17 -4.64
C MET A 1 -12.22 -21.66 -3.56
N ALA A 2 -10.95 -22.03 -3.61
CA ALA A 2 -9.97 -21.45 -2.66
C ALA A 2 -9.85 -19.95 -2.95
N THR A 3 -9.87 -19.15 -1.89
CA THR A 3 -9.69 -17.69 -2.01
C THR A 3 -8.24 -17.42 -2.38
N LEU A 4 -7.99 -16.68 -3.48
CA LEU A 4 -6.65 -16.27 -3.87
C LEU A 4 -6.07 -15.30 -2.84
N GLN A 5 -4.76 -15.43 -2.55
CA GLN A 5 -4.06 -14.52 -1.66
C GLN A 5 -3.77 -13.20 -2.38
N ASN A 6 -4.25 -12.08 -1.87
CA ASN A 6 -3.80 -10.78 -2.36
C ASN A 6 -2.37 -10.54 -1.89
N LEU A 7 -1.42 -10.40 -2.82
CA LEU A 7 0.00 -10.23 -2.48
C LEU A 7 0.31 -8.87 -1.86
N LEU A 8 -0.56 -7.86 -2.01
CA LEU A 8 -0.41 -6.57 -1.33
C LEU A 8 -0.58 -6.67 0.19
N GLU A 9 -1.14 -7.78 0.70
CA GLU A 9 -1.23 -8.05 2.14
C GLU A 9 0.10 -8.49 2.78
N LEU A 10 1.11 -8.84 1.96
CA LEU A 10 2.27 -9.58 2.41
C LEU A 10 3.54 -8.70 2.37
N ASN A 11 4.14 -8.45 3.54
CA ASN A 11 5.50 -7.92 3.65
C ASN A 11 6.55 -8.97 3.20
N GLN A 12 7.85 -8.61 3.19
CA GLN A 12 8.90 -9.51 2.70
C GLN A 12 8.93 -10.88 3.42
N PRO A 13 8.88 -10.98 4.77
CA PRO A 13 8.85 -12.28 5.46
C PRO A 13 7.61 -13.11 5.12
N ALA A 14 6.43 -12.47 5.05
CA ALA A 14 5.19 -13.16 4.71
C ALA A 14 5.17 -13.64 3.26
N LEU A 15 5.72 -12.87 2.31
CA LEU A 15 5.93 -13.31 0.93
C LEU A 15 6.87 -14.52 0.84
N ALA A 16 7.97 -14.52 1.59
CA ALA A 16 8.88 -15.68 1.62
C ALA A 16 8.18 -16.93 2.16
N ALA A 17 7.39 -16.80 3.22
CA ALA A 17 6.57 -17.88 3.77
C ALA A 17 5.51 -18.35 2.76
N PHE A 18 4.85 -17.42 2.07
CA PHE A 18 3.88 -17.73 1.02
C PHE A 18 4.53 -18.53 -0.13
N TYR A 19 5.69 -18.12 -0.61
CA TYR A 19 6.44 -18.85 -1.63
C TYR A 19 6.80 -20.28 -1.19
N ALA A 20 7.23 -20.46 0.05
CA ALA A 20 7.49 -21.79 0.61
C ALA A 20 6.21 -22.66 0.64
N HIS A 21 5.08 -22.04 1.01
CA HIS A 21 3.77 -22.72 1.06
C HIS A 21 3.29 -23.20 -0.31
N ILE A 22 3.47 -22.40 -1.37
CA ILE A 22 3.07 -22.75 -2.73
C ILE A 22 4.07 -23.66 -3.46
N GLY A 23 5.15 -24.08 -2.81
CA GLY A 23 6.10 -25.07 -3.33
C GLY A 23 7.34 -24.50 -4.05
N GLU A 24 7.67 -23.22 -3.89
CA GLU A 24 8.93 -22.66 -4.36
C GLU A 24 10.10 -23.26 -3.56
N LYS A 25 11.28 -23.37 -4.20
CA LYS A 25 12.48 -23.94 -3.55
C LYS A 25 12.93 -23.07 -2.38
N SER A 26 13.21 -23.70 -1.22
CA SER A 26 13.61 -23.00 0.01
C SER A 26 14.80 -22.06 -0.18
N SER A 27 15.76 -22.39 -1.06
CA SER A 27 16.91 -21.55 -1.39
C SER A 27 16.52 -20.26 -2.16
N SER A 28 15.36 -20.22 -2.78
CA SER A 28 14.91 -19.13 -3.66
C SER A 28 13.86 -18.20 -3.03
N VAL A 29 13.16 -18.61 -1.97
CA VAL A 29 11.99 -17.90 -1.43
C VAL A 29 12.31 -16.45 -1.06
N ASN A 30 13.44 -16.19 -0.40
CA ASN A 30 13.82 -14.83 -0.01
C ASN A 30 14.13 -13.94 -1.22
N MET A 31 14.78 -14.50 -2.24
CA MET A 31 15.06 -13.78 -3.49
C MET A 31 13.74 -13.47 -4.22
N ARG A 32 12.84 -14.45 -4.32
CA ARG A 32 11.51 -14.26 -4.95
C ARG A 32 10.67 -13.23 -4.22
N ALA A 33 10.67 -13.24 -2.88
CA ALA A 33 9.98 -12.22 -2.09
C ALA A 33 10.47 -10.80 -2.42
N LYS A 34 11.78 -10.59 -2.48
CA LYS A 34 12.36 -9.28 -2.85
C LYS A 34 12.01 -8.86 -4.28
N GLN A 35 12.11 -9.79 -5.25
CA GLN A 35 11.72 -9.51 -6.64
C GLN A 35 10.26 -9.11 -6.72
N THR A 36 9.38 -9.87 -6.05
CA THR A 36 7.94 -9.61 -6.04
C THR A 36 7.61 -8.25 -5.43
N LEU A 37 8.23 -7.88 -4.28
CA LEU A 37 8.04 -6.56 -3.69
C LEU A 37 8.39 -5.43 -4.66
N LYS A 38 9.52 -5.55 -5.39
CA LYS A 38 9.92 -4.54 -6.40
C LYS A 38 8.87 -4.43 -7.50
N TRP A 39 8.37 -5.54 -8.01
CA TRP A 39 7.35 -5.54 -9.03
C TRP A 39 6.03 -4.94 -8.54
N LEU A 40 5.62 -5.30 -7.32
CA LEU A 40 4.37 -4.80 -6.74
C LEU A 40 4.43 -3.31 -6.40
N HIS A 41 5.50 -2.83 -5.78
CA HIS A 41 5.54 -1.50 -5.18
C HIS A 41 6.36 -0.47 -5.97
N GLN A 42 7.45 -0.87 -6.62
CA GLN A 42 8.26 0.07 -7.43
C GLN A 42 7.77 0.14 -8.89
N SER A 43 7.54 -1.03 -9.52
CA SER A 43 7.04 -1.11 -10.90
C SER A 43 5.51 -1.09 -11.00
N GLN A 44 4.82 -1.32 -9.88
CA GLN A 44 3.37 -1.25 -9.73
C GLN A 44 2.57 -2.06 -10.76
N VAL A 45 3.10 -3.24 -11.10
CA VAL A 45 2.42 -4.16 -12.02
C VAL A 45 1.09 -4.65 -11.45
N THR A 46 0.16 -4.95 -12.33
CA THR A 46 -1.17 -5.50 -12.02
C THR A 46 -1.30 -6.95 -12.44
N GLU A 47 -0.31 -7.49 -13.17
CA GLU A 47 -0.31 -8.85 -13.71
C GLU A 47 1.03 -9.53 -13.47
N PHE A 48 1.00 -10.82 -13.10
CA PHE A 48 2.22 -11.61 -12.90
C PHE A 48 3.05 -11.79 -14.17
N ALA A 49 2.41 -11.73 -15.33
CA ALA A 49 3.09 -11.85 -16.63
C ALA A 49 4.16 -10.77 -16.84
N ALA A 50 3.97 -9.58 -16.27
CA ALA A 50 4.92 -8.46 -16.36
C ALA A 50 6.20 -8.67 -15.53
N MET A 51 6.23 -9.60 -14.58
CA MET A 51 7.38 -9.88 -13.70
C MET A 51 8.47 -10.67 -14.42
N THR A 52 9.17 -10.05 -15.36
CA THR A 52 10.03 -10.74 -16.34
C THR A 52 11.29 -11.35 -15.76
N ASP A 53 11.78 -10.91 -14.60
CA ASP A 53 12.93 -11.51 -13.89
C ASP A 53 12.54 -12.70 -12.98
N ILE A 54 11.22 -13.00 -12.90
CA ILE A 54 10.69 -14.20 -12.24
C ILE A 54 10.40 -15.27 -13.30
N ALA A 55 10.88 -16.49 -13.07
CA ALA A 55 10.71 -17.60 -14.02
C ALA A 55 9.22 -17.82 -14.37
N LYS A 56 8.96 -18.16 -15.63
CA LYS A 56 7.58 -18.38 -16.14
C LYS A 56 6.79 -19.36 -15.28
N THR A 57 7.40 -20.47 -14.89
CA THR A 57 6.78 -21.49 -14.01
C THR A 57 6.40 -20.93 -12.64
N THR A 58 7.22 -20.06 -12.05
CA THR A 58 6.91 -19.40 -10.77
C THR A 58 5.78 -18.38 -10.95
N ARG A 59 5.72 -17.66 -12.09
CA ARG A 59 4.60 -16.74 -12.38
C ARG A 59 3.28 -17.48 -12.57
N GLU A 60 3.30 -18.64 -13.21
CA GLU A 60 2.14 -19.53 -13.37
C GLU A 60 1.69 -20.08 -12.01
N LEU A 61 2.64 -20.41 -11.13
CA LEU A 61 2.36 -20.83 -9.76
C LEU A 61 1.72 -19.70 -8.95
N LEU A 62 2.23 -18.47 -9.08
CA LEU A 62 1.59 -17.28 -8.46
C LEU A 62 0.16 -17.10 -8.94
N ALA A 63 -0.08 -17.15 -10.25
CA ALA A 63 -1.40 -16.96 -10.84
C ALA A 63 -2.43 -18.01 -10.38
N ALA A 64 -1.97 -19.21 -10.01
CA ALA A 64 -2.82 -20.26 -9.48
C ALA A 64 -3.22 -20.06 -7.99
N HIS A 65 -2.42 -19.30 -7.21
CA HIS A 65 -2.58 -19.20 -5.76
C HIS A 65 -2.78 -17.77 -5.23
N ALA A 66 -2.51 -16.75 -6.07
CA ALA A 66 -2.51 -15.36 -5.65
C ALA A 66 -3.16 -14.43 -6.68
N GLU A 67 -3.46 -13.23 -6.21
CA GLU A 67 -3.91 -12.10 -7.02
C GLU A 67 -3.17 -10.82 -6.63
N ILE A 68 -3.24 -9.80 -7.50
CA ILE A 68 -2.85 -8.43 -7.22
C ILE A 68 -4.12 -7.60 -7.27
N ARG A 69 -4.67 -7.25 -6.13
CA ARG A 69 -5.93 -6.53 -6.04
C ARG A 69 -5.71 -5.14 -5.45
N ASP A 70 -5.75 -4.14 -6.33
CA ASP A 70 -5.69 -2.73 -5.95
C ASP A 70 -6.99 -2.27 -5.30
N LEU A 71 -6.94 -1.15 -4.56
CA LEU A 71 -8.12 -0.47 -4.05
C LEU A 71 -8.92 0.16 -5.19
N THR A 72 -10.23 0.13 -5.06
CA THR A 72 -11.15 0.84 -5.96
C THR A 72 -11.33 2.27 -5.48
N VAL A 73 -11.14 3.25 -6.37
CA VAL A 73 -11.36 4.66 -6.08
C VAL A 73 -12.79 5.05 -6.41
N ILE A 74 -13.49 5.59 -5.43
CA ILE A 74 -14.86 6.10 -5.59
C ILE A 74 -14.81 7.56 -6.06
N ARG A 75 -13.86 8.34 -5.53
CA ARG A 75 -13.74 9.77 -5.82
C ARG A 75 -12.28 10.21 -5.77
N ASP A 76 -11.94 11.08 -6.72
CA ASP A 76 -10.67 11.78 -6.81
C ASP A 76 -10.96 13.28 -6.94
N SER A 77 -10.37 14.10 -6.09
CA SER A 77 -10.64 15.55 -6.04
C SER A 77 -9.35 16.30 -5.75
N THR A 78 -9.07 17.32 -6.55
CA THR A 78 -7.90 18.20 -6.37
C THR A 78 -8.39 19.61 -6.04
N ALA A 79 -7.82 20.19 -4.98
CA ALA A 79 -8.06 21.58 -4.58
C ALA A 79 -7.13 22.55 -5.33
N SER A 80 -7.43 23.85 -5.25
CA SER A 80 -6.66 24.90 -5.95
C SER A 80 -5.21 25.04 -5.48
N ASP A 81 -4.89 24.59 -4.27
CA ASP A 81 -3.55 24.56 -3.69
C ASP A 81 -2.74 23.28 -4.06
N GLY A 82 -3.33 22.41 -4.89
CA GLY A 82 -2.74 21.14 -5.28
C GLY A 82 -2.99 19.98 -4.30
N THR A 83 -3.62 20.24 -3.14
CA THR A 83 -4.04 19.15 -2.23
C THR A 83 -5.00 18.21 -2.95
N ARG A 84 -4.72 16.91 -2.91
CA ARG A 84 -5.53 15.89 -3.59
C ARG A 84 -6.08 14.90 -2.59
N LYS A 85 -7.37 14.63 -2.68
CA LYS A 85 -8.09 13.73 -1.80
C LYS A 85 -8.71 12.60 -2.59
N TRP A 86 -8.48 11.38 -2.15
CA TRP A 86 -9.10 10.17 -2.69
C TRP A 86 -10.03 9.54 -1.68
N LEU A 87 -11.14 9.03 -2.16
CA LEU A 87 -12.06 8.19 -1.40
C LEU A 87 -11.99 6.77 -1.97
N PHE A 88 -11.62 5.81 -1.15
CA PHE A 88 -11.45 4.41 -1.52
C PHE A 88 -12.61 3.56 -1.01
N ASP A 89 -13.10 2.66 -1.86
CA ASP A 89 -14.03 1.61 -1.46
C ASP A 89 -13.29 0.53 -0.66
N VAL A 90 -13.79 0.26 0.53
CA VAL A 90 -13.30 -0.83 1.39
C VAL A 90 -14.43 -1.81 1.74
N GLY A 91 -15.37 -1.99 0.82
CA GLY A 91 -16.51 -2.91 0.90
C GLY A 91 -17.67 -2.36 1.71
N SER A 92 -17.69 -2.55 3.03
CA SER A 92 -18.80 -2.07 3.88
C SER A 92 -18.76 -0.56 4.16
N SER A 93 -17.71 0.14 3.74
CA SER A 93 -17.46 1.55 4.03
C SER A 93 -16.51 2.16 3.00
N ALA A 94 -16.15 3.42 3.20
CA ALA A 94 -15.12 4.10 2.43
C ALA A 94 -14.12 4.79 3.36
N VAL A 95 -12.88 4.96 2.89
CA VAL A 95 -11.83 5.66 3.63
C VAL A 95 -11.14 6.70 2.76
N ASP A 96 -10.67 7.75 3.42
CA ASP A 96 -9.96 8.84 2.76
C ASP A 96 -8.45 8.65 2.82
N ALA A 97 -7.77 9.09 1.73
CA ALA A 97 -6.37 9.47 1.79
C ALA A 97 -6.20 10.88 1.22
N VAL A 98 -5.26 11.64 1.75
CA VAL A 98 -5.02 13.04 1.37
C VAL A 98 -3.55 13.24 1.08
N PHE A 99 -3.25 13.73 -0.12
CA PHE A 99 -1.92 14.17 -0.52
C PHE A 99 -1.80 15.69 -0.40
N ILE A 100 -0.78 16.14 0.29
CA ILE A 100 -0.49 17.55 0.52
C ILE A 100 0.88 17.84 -0.12
N PRO A 101 0.90 18.55 -1.29
CA PRO A 101 2.14 18.97 -1.92
C PRO A 101 2.75 20.15 -1.16
N GLU A 102 4.07 20.13 -1.03
CA GLU A 102 4.89 21.25 -0.56
C GLU A 102 6.10 21.40 -1.50
N GLU A 103 6.85 22.51 -1.43
CA GLU A 103 7.97 22.78 -2.36
C GLU A 103 8.96 21.60 -2.46
N ASP A 104 9.37 21.04 -1.32
CA ASP A 104 10.37 19.96 -1.24
C ASP A 104 9.80 18.63 -0.72
N ARG A 105 8.49 18.55 -0.50
CA ARG A 105 7.85 17.39 0.11
C ARG A 105 6.49 17.09 -0.51
N GLY A 106 6.17 15.80 -0.58
CA GLY A 106 4.82 15.31 -0.79
C GLY A 106 4.40 14.48 0.41
N THR A 107 3.49 14.99 1.24
CA THR A 107 3.01 14.28 2.43
C THR A 107 1.69 13.58 2.12
N LEU A 108 1.65 12.25 2.30
CA LEU A 108 0.44 11.46 2.17
C LEU A 108 -0.11 11.08 3.54
N CYS A 109 -1.32 11.54 3.83
CA CYS A 109 -2.10 11.13 4.99
C CYS A 109 -2.96 9.94 4.63
N ILE A 110 -2.81 8.81 5.34
CA ILE A 110 -3.54 7.56 5.09
C ILE A 110 -4.34 7.11 6.30
N SER A 111 -5.35 6.30 6.03
CA SER A 111 -6.28 5.74 7.01
C SER A 111 -5.86 4.32 7.43
N SER A 112 -6.15 3.96 8.67
CA SER A 112 -5.89 2.63 9.26
C SER A 112 -7.16 1.85 9.60
N GLN A 113 -8.30 2.52 9.71
CA GLN A 113 -9.60 1.94 10.01
C GLN A 113 -10.69 2.61 9.16
N ALA A 114 -11.78 1.92 8.93
CA ALA A 114 -13.03 2.51 8.46
C ALA A 114 -13.81 2.99 9.69
N GLY A 115 -13.93 4.33 9.84
CA GLY A 115 -14.34 4.95 11.09
C GLY A 115 -13.23 4.90 12.15
N CYS A 116 -13.57 5.10 13.42
CA CYS A 116 -12.60 5.04 14.52
C CYS A 116 -13.26 4.50 15.80
N ALA A 117 -12.52 3.65 16.51
CA ALA A 117 -12.97 3.10 17.79
C ALA A 117 -12.84 4.10 18.96
N LEU A 118 -12.06 5.17 18.78
CA LEU A 118 -11.87 6.22 19.77
C LEU A 118 -12.78 7.40 19.47
N ASP A 119 -13.59 7.77 20.44
CA ASP A 119 -14.51 8.93 20.37
C ASP A 119 -13.80 10.21 20.83
N CYS A 120 -12.78 10.66 20.10
CA CYS A 120 -12.09 11.91 20.39
C CYS A 120 -13.02 13.10 20.12
N ALA A 121 -13.21 13.97 21.10
CA ALA A 121 -14.20 15.07 21.08
C ALA A 121 -14.03 16.05 19.90
N PHE A 122 -12.82 16.19 19.37
CA PHE A 122 -12.50 17.09 18.24
C PHE A 122 -12.47 16.40 16.88
N CYS A 123 -12.59 15.04 16.82
CA CYS A 123 -12.36 14.27 15.61
C CYS A 123 -13.69 13.92 14.91
N SER A 124 -13.85 14.35 13.64
CA SER A 124 -15.02 13.99 12.85
C SER A 124 -15.14 12.50 12.57
N THR A 125 -14.01 11.80 12.43
CA THR A 125 -13.99 10.35 12.21
C THR A 125 -14.47 9.59 13.44
N GLY A 126 -14.13 10.04 14.66
CA GLY A 126 -14.64 9.44 15.90
C GLY A 126 -16.15 9.48 16.00
N LYS A 127 -16.79 10.57 15.52
CA LYS A 127 -18.24 10.71 15.50
C LYS A 127 -18.96 9.78 14.48
N GLN A 128 -18.24 9.23 13.52
CA GLN A 128 -18.81 8.27 12.55
C GLN A 128 -18.95 6.86 13.14
N GLY A 129 -18.30 6.61 14.29
CA GLY A 129 -18.20 5.29 14.91
C GLY A 129 -17.22 4.37 14.19
N PHE A 130 -17.00 3.22 14.79
CA PHE A 130 -16.12 2.19 14.26
C PHE A 130 -16.87 1.21 13.36
N ASN A 131 -16.37 0.98 12.15
CA ASN A 131 -16.89 -0.05 11.26
C ASN A 131 -15.98 -1.29 11.31
N ARG A 132 -14.72 -1.17 10.88
CA ARG A 132 -13.72 -2.26 10.91
C ARG A 132 -12.29 -1.75 10.79
N ASN A 133 -11.36 -2.62 11.12
CA ASN A 133 -9.95 -2.45 10.79
C ASN A 133 -9.73 -2.61 9.27
N LEU A 134 -8.82 -1.81 8.70
CA LEU A 134 -8.32 -2.04 7.36
C LEU A 134 -7.31 -3.19 7.36
N SER A 135 -7.25 -3.93 6.28
CA SER A 135 -6.19 -4.92 6.06
C SER A 135 -4.87 -4.22 5.70
N THR A 136 -3.77 -4.98 5.76
CA THR A 136 -2.45 -4.48 5.34
C THR A 136 -2.47 -4.01 3.89
N GLY A 137 -3.09 -4.77 2.98
CA GLY A 137 -3.23 -4.41 1.56
C GLY A 137 -4.07 -3.17 1.35
N GLU A 138 -5.10 -2.93 2.17
CA GLU A 138 -5.90 -1.71 2.12
C GLU A 138 -5.14 -0.48 2.63
N ILE A 139 -4.28 -0.65 3.63
CA ILE A 139 -3.43 0.44 4.14
C ILE A 139 -2.36 0.80 3.11
N ILE A 140 -1.60 -0.17 2.62
CA ILE A 140 -0.53 0.07 1.65
C ILE A 140 -1.07 0.44 0.27
N GLY A 141 -2.28 -0.03 -0.07
CA GLY A 141 -2.98 0.29 -1.31
C GLY A 141 -3.24 1.77 -1.48
N GLN A 142 -3.47 2.51 -0.39
CA GLN A 142 -3.63 3.97 -0.44
C GLN A 142 -2.33 4.64 -0.92
N LEU A 143 -1.19 4.24 -0.38
CA LEU A 143 0.13 4.73 -0.81
C LEU A 143 0.43 4.29 -2.25
N ARG A 144 0.16 3.04 -2.60
CA ARG A 144 0.38 2.50 -3.94
C ARG A 144 -0.41 3.26 -5.00
N TYR A 145 -1.68 3.55 -4.73
CA TYR A 145 -2.52 4.31 -5.64
C TYR A 145 -2.05 5.76 -5.78
N ALA A 146 -1.81 6.44 -4.66
CA ALA A 146 -1.33 7.83 -4.66
C ALA A 146 -0.02 7.97 -5.44
N ASP A 147 0.96 7.11 -5.17
CA ASP A 147 2.26 7.13 -5.84
C ASP A 147 2.11 6.89 -7.36
N LYS A 148 1.24 5.94 -7.77
CA LYS A 148 0.95 5.66 -9.18
C LYS A 148 0.40 6.87 -9.92
N VAL A 149 -0.63 7.49 -9.36
CA VAL A 149 -1.32 8.61 -10.00
C VAL A 149 -0.42 9.85 -10.06
N LEU A 150 0.28 10.15 -8.96
CA LEU A 150 1.19 11.30 -8.91
C LEU A 150 2.38 11.14 -9.86
N LYS A 151 2.91 9.93 -10.02
CA LYS A 151 3.94 9.63 -11.04
C LYS A 151 3.40 9.85 -12.45
N ALA A 152 2.18 9.41 -12.73
CA ALA A 152 1.55 9.60 -14.03
C ALA A 152 1.36 11.10 -14.34
N ASP A 153 0.94 11.91 -13.36
CA ASP A 153 0.83 13.37 -13.51
C ASP A 153 2.19 14.05 -13.79
N MET A 154 3.29 13.46 -13.32
CA MET A 154 4.66 13.89 -13.61
C MET A 154 5.22 13.34 -14.94
N GLY A 155 4.42 12.57 -15.68
CA GLY A 155 4.86 11.90 -16.92
C GLY A 155 5.82 10.73 -16.70
N ILE A 156 5.86 10.17 -15.48
CA ILE A 156 6.71 9.02 -15.14
C ILE A 156 5.88 7.74 -15.31
N ASP A 157 6.31 6.88 -16.22
CA ASP A 157 5.73 5.54 -16.41
C ASP A 157 6.65 4.48 -15.80
N GLY A 158 6.10 3.68 -14.90
CA GLY A 158 6.82 2.61 -14.23
C GLY A 158 7.77 3.07 -13.11
N ARG A 159 9.00 2.51 -13.10
CA ARG A 159 9.97 2.79 -12.04
C ARG A 159 10.46 4.24 -12.10
N THR A 160 10.39 4.91 -10.97
CA THR A 160 10.84 6.30 -10.85
C THR A 160 12.34 6.44 -11.12
N PRO A 161 12.78 7.44 -11.91
CA PRO A 161 14.18 7.81 -11.99
C PRO A 161 14.75 8.16 -10.62
N ASP A 162 16.05 7.92 -10.41
CA ASP A 162 16.70 8.16 -9.13
C ASP A 162 16.41 9.56 -8.60
N GLY A 163 15.95 9.63 -7.35
CA GLY A 163 15.73 10.88 -6.62
C GLY A 163 14.34 11.53 -6.79
N VAL A 164 13.46 11.02 -7.67
CA VAL A 164 12.12 11.58 -7.84
C VAL A 164 11.09 10.68 -7.18
N GLN A 165 10.59 11.07 -6.01
CA GLN A 165 9.48 10.40 -5.34
C GLN A 165 8.36 11.42 -5.05
N PRO A 166 7.18 11.30 -5.66
CA PRO A 166 6.09 12.23 -5.39
C PRO A 166 5.63 12.18 -3.93
N VAL A 167 5.56 10.97 -3.36
CA VAL A 167 5.26 10.79 -1.93
C VAL A 167 6.57 10.63 -1.17
N THR A 168 6.98 11.67 -0.46
CA THR A 168 8.21 11.65 0.34
C THR A 168 7.96 11.35 1.82
N ASN A 169 6.76 11.61 2.31
CA ASN A 169 6.35 11.43 3.70
C ASN A 169 5.00 10.74 3.78
N VAL A 170 4.84 9.85 4.73
CA VAL A 170 3.56 9.20 5.04
C VAL A 170 3.20 9.46 6.49
N VAL A 171 1.96 9.87 6.74
CA VAL A 171 1.43 10.08 8.09
C VAL A 171 0.15 9.26 8.27
N MET A 172 0.09 8.46 9.33
CA MET A 172 -1.11 7.70 9.67
C MET A 172 -2.01 8.54 10.58
N MET A 173 -2.50 9.64 10.02
CA MET A 173 -3.37 10.64 10.70
C MET A 173 -4.72 10.79 10.00
N GLY A 174 -5.08 9.84 9.12
CA GLY A 174 -6.37 9.76 8.45
C GLY A 174 -7.46 9.19 9.37
N MET A 175 -8.28 8.29 8.84
CA MET A 175 -9.32 7.64 9.62
C MET A 175 -8.76 6.49 10.44
N GLY A 176 -9.19 6.42 11.73
CA GLY A 176 -8.87 5.33 12.65
C GLY A 176 -7.70 5.60 13.59
N GLU A 177 -7.58 4.71 14.59
CA GLU A 177 -6.45 4.65 15.52
C GLU A 177 -5.47 3.56 15.05
N PRO A 178 -4.27 3.93 14.56
CA PRO A 178 -3.34 2.94 14.02
C PRO A 178 -2.94 1.84 15.00
N LEU A 179 -2.74 2.18 16.27
CA LEU A 179 -2.33 1.20 17.28
C LEU A 179 -3.46 0.23 17.65
N ALA A 180 -4.72 0.59 17.44
CA ALA A 180 -5.85 -0.34 17.57
C ALA A 180 -5.93 -1.34 16.40
N ASN A 181 -5.20 -1.09 15.31
CA ASN A 181 -5.07 -1.99 14.14
C ASN A 181 -3.62 -2.46 13.94
N TYR A 182 -2.89 -2.68 15.02
CA TYR A 182 -1.46 -2.98 15.01
C TYR A 182 -1.07 -4.12 14.05
N LEU A 183 -1.86 -5.20 14.02
CA LEU A 183 -1.56 -6.40 13.21
C LEU A 183 -1.52 -6.13 11.69
N ALA A 184 -2.29 -5.15 11.21
CA ALA A 184 -2.28 -4.76 9.80
C ALA A 184 -1.35 -3.57 9.53
N VAL A 185 -1.26 -2.64 10.50
CA VAL A 185 -0.42 -1.45 10.38
C VAL A 185 1.06 -1.80 10.37
N PHE A 186 1.50 -2.71 11.23
CA PHE A 186 2.94 -3.03 11.34
C PHE A 186 3.53 -3.59 10.02
N PRO A 187 2.93 -4.60 9.35
CA PRO A 187 3.42 -5.05 8.05
C PRO A 187 3.38 -3.96 6.97
N ALA A 188 2.39 -3.06 7.00
CA ALA A 188 2.34 -1.93 6.07
C ALA A 188 3.50 -0.95 6.29
N LEU A 189 3.84 -0.65 7.55
CA LEU A 189 5.00 0.17 7.90
C LEU A 189 6.32 -0.49 7.45
N GLU A 190 6.46 -1.81 7.62
CA GLU A 190 7.64 -2.53 7.12
C GLU A 190 7.79 -2.38 5.61
N MET A 191 6.70 -2.50 4.83
CA MET A 191 6.74 -2.27 3.38
C MET A 191 7.07 -0.82 3.00
N MET A 192 6.59 0.17 3.76
CA MET A 192 6.95 1.57 3.54
C MET A 192 8.45 1.81 3.71
N LEU A 193 9.09 1.10 4.64
CA LEU A 193 10.51 1.24 4.98
C LEU A 193 11.42 0.32 4.17
N ASP A 194 10.91 -0.75 3.54
CA ASP A 194 11.71 -1.74 2.79
C ASP A 194 12.22 -1.14 1.48
N ASP A 195 13.53 -1.20 1.26
CA ASP A 195 14.20 -0.73 0.03
C ASP A 195 13.74 -1.48 -1.24
N ASN A 196 13.17 -2.67 -1.09
CA ASN A 196 12.57 -3.39 -2.21
C ASN A 196 11.11 -2.98 -2.48
N ALA A 197 10.51 -2.15 -1.62
CA ALA A 197 9.18 -1.59 -1.81
C ALA A 197 9.27 -0.06 -1.99
N TYR A 198 9.02 0.74 -0.95
CA TYR A 198 9.01 2.19 -1.06
C TYR A 198 10.32 2.87 -0.60
N GLY A 199 11.11 2.23 0.27
CA GLY A 199 12.40 2.73 0.73
C GLY A 199 12.33 4.06 1.50
N LEU A 200 11.18 4.36 2.13
CA LEU A 200 11.04 5.57 2.92
C LEU A 200 11.90 5.50 4.17
N SER A 201 12.57 6.58 4.53
CA SER A 201 13.30 6.62 5.79
C SER A 201 12.34 6.65 6.99
N ARG A 202 12.76 6.07 8.13
CA ARG A 202 11.96 6.07 9.37
C ARG A 202 11.52 7.46 9.83
N ARG A 203 12.26 8.50 9.49
CA ARG A 203 11.93 9.91 9.83
C ARG A 203 10.81 10.48 8.97
N ARG A 204 10.45 9.79 7.89
CA ARG A 204 9.43 10.20 6.92
C ARG A 204 8.12 9.44 7.04
N VAL A 205 8.04 8.52 8.01
CA VAL A 205 6.81 7.78 8.31
C VAL A 205 6.41 8.08 9.76
N THR A 206 5.23 8.66 9.94
CA THR A 206 4.71 9.07 11.24
C THR A 206 3.46 8.27 11.58
N VAL A 207 3.44 7.72 12.78
CA VAL A 207 2.26 7.09 13.39
C VAL A 207 1.83 7.95 14.57
N SER A 208 0.56 8.34 14.62
CA SER A 208 0.01 9.17 15.70
C SER A 208 -1.32 8.60 16.16
#